data_f4d402330e09332ee9ac04cabbdda3ad
#
_entry.id   f4d402330e09332ee9ac04cabbdda3ad
#
_cell.length_a   1.000
_cell.length_b   1.000
_cell.length_c   1.000
_cell.angle_alpha   90.00
_cell.angle_beta   90.00
_cell.angle_gamma   90.00
#
_symmetry.space_group_name_H-M   'P 1'
#
loop_
_entity.id
_entity.type
_entity.pdbx_description
1 polymer ?
#
loop_
_entity_poly.entity_id
_entity_poly.type
_entity_poly.pdbx_seq_one_letter_code
_entity_poly.pdbx_strand_id
1 'polypeptide(L)'
;ISLPADMPYAVDLLNEEQVAADIQRAEELADFTIVCPHWGTEYRLTSDASQEKWTKIFAENGADLILGTHPHVIEPIEWVTDEASEHEMLVYYSLGNFVNWTSGTGEGVANRMVGGMAEVTIMKNDHGEVEIADYGVKPMISHVASGPEGVTTYFLEDYPEELAEENEIVSQDPEFSREYCVNLCDSIWGDLWKAE
;
A
#
# COMPACT_ATOMS: atom_id res chain seq x y z
N ILE A 1 15.63 12.43 -3.45
CA ILE A 1 15.75 12.02 -4.88
C ILE A 1 16.21 13.24 -5.66
N SER A 2 17.27 13.10 -6.47
CA SER A 2 17.68 14.14 -7.43
C SER A 2 17.28 13.67 -8.83
N LEU A 3 16.47 14.48 -9.51
CA LEU A 3 16.10 14.21 -10.90
C LEU A 3 17.26 14.57 -11.84
N PRO A 4 17.42 13.86 -12.98
CA PRO A 4 18.33 14.27 -14.03
C PRO A 4 17.96 15.67 -14.54
N ALA A 5 18.98 16.54 -14.77
CA ALA A 5 18.74 17.91 -15.18
C ALA A 5 18.03 18.04 -16.55
N ASP A 6 18.17 17.04 -17.40
CA ASP A 6 17.55 16.92 -18.72
C ASP A 6 16.17 16.21 -18.70
N MET A 7 15.78 15.64 -17.57
CA MET A 7 14.48 14.98 -17.39
C MET A 7 13.82 15.38 -16.07
N PRO A 8 13.54 16.66 -15.81
CA PRO A 8 12.93 17.13 -14.57
C PRO A 8 11.48 16.66 -14.38
N TYR A 9 10.89 16.10 -15.42
CA TYR A 9 9.51 15.55 -15.49
C TYR A 9 9.46 14.03 -15.37
N ALA A 10 10.59 13.36 -15.12
CA ALA A 10 10.62 11.88 -15.06
C ALA A 10 9.86 11.32 -13.85
N VAL A 11 9.72 12.10 -12.80
CA VAL A 11 8.95 11.78 -11.59
C VAL A 11 8.35 13.07 -11.03
N ASP A 12 7.08 13.08 -10.71
CA ASP A 12 6.45 14.19 -10.01
C ASP A 12 6.83 14.13 -8.53
N LEU A 13 7.45 15.20 -8.05
CA LEU A 13 7.81 15.30 -6.64
C LEU A 13 6.62 15.81 -5.83
N LEU A 14 6.53 15.38 -4.58
CA LEU A 14 5.52 15.86 -3.64
C LEU A 14 5.76 17.36 -3.34
N ASN A 15 5.08 18.20 -4.09
CA ASN A 15 5.02 19.66 -3.95
C ASN A 15 3.55 20.06 -3.85
N GLU A 16 3.17 20.82 -2.82
CA GLU A 16 1.76 21.10 -2.51
C GLU A 16 1.02 21.77 -3.66
N GLU A 17 1.60 22.81 -4.26
CA GLU A 17 0.97 23.56 -5.34
C GLU A 17 0.80 22.69 -6.60
N GLN A 18 1.83 21.93 -6.96
CA GLN A 18 1.80 21.06 -8.13
C GLN A 18 0.82 19.89 -7.95
N VAL A 19 0.88 19.21 -6.81
CA VAL A 19 0.00 18.08 -6.50
C VAL A 19 -1.47 18.51 -6.47
N ALA A 20 -1.78 19.66 -5.85
CA ALA A 20 -3.14 20.20 -5.85
C ALA A 20 -3.63 20.49 -7.27
N ALA A 21 -2.79 21.13 -8.11
CA ALA A 21 -3.15 21.42 -9.50
C ALA A 21 -3.36 20.16 -10.33
N ASP A 22 -2.52 19.13 -10.13
CA ASP A 22 -2.60 17.87 -10.87
C ASP A 22 -3.87 17.08 -10.51
N ILE A 23 -4.23 16.99 -9.22
CA ILE A 23 -5.46 16.33 -8.77
C ILE A 23 -6.68 17.10 -9.28
N GLN A 24 -6.75 18.42 -9.11
CA GLN A 24 -7.85 19.24 -9.63
C GLN A 24 -8.00 19.09 -11.15
N ARG A 25 -6.87 18.96 -11.86
CA ARG A 25 -6.91 18.70 -13.30
C ARG A 25 -7.41 17.31 -13.64
N ALA A 26 -7.10 16.29 -12.82
CA ALA A 26 -7.62 14.93 -12.99
C ALA A 26 -9.14 14.91 -12.78
N GLU A 27 -9.65 15.61 -11.75
CA GLU A 27 -11.08 15.77 -11.46
C GLU A 27 -11.87 16.43 -12.61
N GLU A 28 -11.25 17.37 -13.34
CA GLU A 28 -11.88 17.94 -14.54
C GLU A 28 -11.99 16.95 -15.71
N LEU A 29 -11.19 15.88 -15.73
CA LEU A 29 -11.03 14.96 -16.86
C LEU A 29 -11.67 13.59 -16.64
N ALA A 30 -11.86 13.20 -15.39
CA ALA A 30 -12.32 11.87 -15.00
C ALA A 30 -13.39 11.95 -13.91
N ASP A 31 -14.19 10.90 -13.79
CA ASP A 31 -15.21 10.76 -12.74
C ASP A 31 -14.63 10.12 -11.45
N PHE A 32 -13.35 9.74 -11.43
CA PHE A 32 -12.68 9.09 -10.29
C PHE A 32 -11.15 9.24 -10.41
N THR A 33 -10.52 9.71 -9.35
CA THR A 33 -9.08 10.01 -9.32
C THR A 33 -8.33 9.10 -8.34
N ILE A 34 -7.33 8.38 -8.85
CA ILE A 34 -6.43 7.54 -8.06
C ILE A 34 -5.06 8.19 -7.97
N VAL A 35 -4.55 8.37 -6.74
CA VAL A 35 -3.18 8.86 -6.50
C VAL A 35 -2.31 7.71 -5.99
N CYS A 36 -1.14 7.52 -6.59
CA CYS A 36 -0.18 6.47 -6.22
C CYS A 36 1.11 7.10 -5.65
N PRO A 37 1.13 7.54 -4.40
CA PRO A 37 2.29 8.18 -3.81
C PRO A 37 3.36 7.18 -3.39
N HIS A 38 4.62 7.59 -3.49
CA HIS A 38 5.77 6.90 -2.92
C HIS A 38 6.27 7.74 -1.73
N TRP A 39 5.84 7.38 -0.53
CA TRP A 39 5.87 8.22 0.67
C TRP A 39 6.13 7.45 1.96
N GLY A 40 6.22 8.16 3.08
CA GLY A 40 6.30 7.57 4.42
C GLY A 40 7.72 7.17 4.83
N THR A 41 7.80 6.49 5.95
CA THR A 41 9.04 6.04 6.58
C THR A 41 9.21 4.54 6.43
N GLU A 42 10.37 4.09 5.91
CA GLU A 42 10.68 2.66 5.74
C GLU A 42 10.49 1.87 7.03
N TYR A 43 9.89 0.68 6.88
CA TYR A 43 9.74 -0.37 7.91
C TYR A 43 8.84 0.00 9.10
N ARG A 44 8.05 1.05 8.96
CA ARG A 44 7.08 1.47 9.95
C ARG A 44 5.70 0.92 9.60
N LEU A 45 5.05 0.23 10.56
CA LEU A 45 3.74 -0.41 10.38
C LEU A 45 2.53 0.53 10.58
N THR A 46 2.79 1.82 10.77
CA THR A 46 1.76 2.85 10.96
C THR A 46 2.10 4.07 10.13
N SER A 47 1.11 4.81 9.69
CA SER A 47 1.31 6.10 9.02
C SER A 47 2.20 7.05 9.82
N ASP A 48 2.90 7.93 9.13
CA ASP A 48 3.68 9.00 9.75
C ASP A 48 3.07 10.39 9.46
N ALA A 49 3.58 11.41 10.14
CA ALA A 49 3.07 12.77 10.00
C ALA A 49 3.20 13.34 8.57
N SER A 50 4.12 12.81 7.75
CA SER A 50 4.24 13.20 6.35
C SER A 50 3.10 12.59 5.52
N GLN A 51 2.81 11.31 5.73
CA GLN A 51 1.68 10.64 5.09
C GLN A 51 0.36 11.29 5.48
N GLU A 52 0.13 11.55 6.77
CA GLU A 52 -1.08 12.23 7.27
C GLU A 52 -1.26 13.62 6.63
N LYS A 53 -0.17 14.40 6.52
CA LYS A 53 -0.18 15.70 5.85
C LYS A 53 -0.61 15.58 4.38
N TRP A 54 -0.01 14.66 3.64
CA TRP A 54 -0.28 14.48 2.20
C TRP A 54 -1.67 13.91 1.97
N THR A 55 -2.13 12.98 2.80
CA THR A 55 -3.50 12.45 2.79
C THR A 55 -4.51 13.59 2.85
N LYS A 56 -4.31 14.54 3.77
CA LYS A 56 -5.18 15.71 3.88
C LYS A 56 -5.18 16.55 2.60
N ILE A 57 -4.02 16.83 2.02
CA ILE A 57 -3.90 17.60 0.77
C ILE A 57 -4.60 16.87 -0.39
N PHE A 58 -4.47 15.54 -0.49
CA PHE A 58 -5.12 14.78 -1.54
C PHE A 58 -6.66 14.82 -1.40
N ALA A 59 -7.20 14.63 -0.18
CA ALA A 59 -8.63 14.70 0.08
C ALA A 59 -9.21 16.10 -0.20
N GLU A 60 -8.53 17.15 0.27
CA GLU A 60 -8.92 18.57 0.03
C GLU A 60 -9.00 18.94 -1.46
N ASN A 61 -8.32 18.19 -2.33
CA ASN A 61 -8.30 18.44 -3.77
C ASN A 61 -9.11 17.45 -4.60
N GLY A 62 -9.82 16.50 -3.95
CA GLY A 62 -10.82 15.65 -4.59
C GLY A 62 -10.34 14.26 -4.98
N ALA A 63 -9.16 13.79 -4.55
CA ALA A 63 -8.76 12.41 -4.81
C ALA A 63 -9.69 11.40 -4.13
N ASP A 64 -10.06 10.31 -4.81
CA ASP A 64 -11.00 9.30 -4.32
C ASP A 64 -10.31 8.09 -3.69
N LEU A 65 -9.13 7.74 -4.20
CA LEU A 65 -8.38 6.55 -3.79
C LEU A 65 -6.88 6.81 -3.74
N ILE A 66 -6.25 6.39 -2.65
CA ILE A 66 -4.79 6.39 -2.50
C ILE A 66 -4.25 4.96 -2.45
N LEU A 67 -3.26 4.67 -3.29
CA LEU A 67 -2.49 3.43 -3.28
C LEU A 67 -1.04 3.74 -2.92
N GLY A 68 -0.74 3.77 -1.61
CA GLY A 68 0.56 4.13 -1.07
C GLY A 68 1.61 3.04 -1.21
N THR A 69 2.85 3.47 -1.41
CA THR A 69 4.05 2.61 -1.50
C THR A 69 5.24 3.28 -0.82
N HIS A 70 6.35 2.60 -0.66
CA HIS A 70 7.64 2.99 -0.08
C HIS A 70 7.97 2.37 1.28
N PRO A 71 7.08 2.27 2.29
CA PRO A 71 7.45 1.75 3.60
C PRO A 71 8.03 0.33 3.60
N HIS A 72 7.88 -0.42 2.50
CA HIS A 72 8.34 -1.82 2.36
C HIS A 72 7.70 -2.80 3.34
N VAL A 73 6.70 -2.37 4.06
CA VAL A 73 5.82 -3.13 4.94
C VAL A 73 4.39 -2.66 4.73
N ILE A 74 3.43 -3.47 5.14
CA ILE A 74 2.02 -3.09 5.08
C ILE A 74 1.69 -2.06 6.15
N GLU A 75 0.81 -1.11 5.81
CA GLU A 75 0.26 -0.10 6.71
C GLU A 75 -1.27 -0.11 6.66
N PRO A 76 -1.97 0.61 7.57
CA PRO A 76 -3.43 0.63 7.64
C PRO A 76 -4.14 1.02 6.33
N ILE A 77 -5.40 0.61 6.24
CA ILE A 77 -6.35 1.02 5.21
C ILE A 77 -7.46 1.78 5.92
N GLU A 78 -7.72 3.03 5.52
CA GLU A 78 -8.64 3.91 6.23
C GLU A 78 -9.45 4.78 5.26
N TRP A 79 -10.69 5.11 5.66
CA TRP A 79 -11.44 6.20 5.05
C TRP A 79 -11.04 7.53 5.69
N VAL A 80 -10.81 8.52 4.86
CA VAL A 80 -10.50 9.90 5.29
C VAL A 80 -11.53 10.84 4.68
N THR A 81 -12.13 11.68 5.51
CA THR A 81 -13.12 12.67 5.08
C THR A 81 -12.51 14.06 5.13
N ASP A 82 -12.62 14.82 4.05
CA ASP A 82 -12.39 16.27 4.10
C ASP A 82 -13.59 16.97 4.77
N GLU A 83 -13.35 17.59 5.93
CA GLU A 83 -14.41 18.24 6.72
C GLU A 83 -15.08 19.41 5.99
N ALA A 84 -14.42 20.02 5.00
CA ALA A 84 -14.93 21.20 4.32
C ALA A 84 -15.89 20.85 3.17
N SER A 85 -15.60 19.80 2.42
CA SER A 85 -16.39 19.34 1.27
C SER A 85 -17.25 18.12 1.58
N GLU A 86 -17.05 17.46 2.72
CA GLU A 86 -17.61 16.15 3.07
C GLU A 86 -17.18 15.03 2.10
N HIS A 87 -16.13 15.27 1.29
CA HIS A 87 -15.56 14.27 0.37
C HIS A 87 -14.87 13.14 1.14
N GLU A 88 -15.16 11.90 0.78
CA GLU A 88 -14.58 10.70 1.37
C GLU A 88 -13.56 10.05 0.42
N MET A 89 -12.38 9.76 0.92
CA MET A 89 -11.27 9.17 0.18
C MET A 89 -10.79 7.89 0.87
N LEU A 90 -10.68 6.79 0.13
CA LEU A 90 -10.10 5.54 0.64
C LEU A 90 -8.58 5.57 0.52
N VAL A 91 -7.88 5.26 1.61
CA VAL A 91 -6.42 5.31 1.68
C VAL A 91 -5.84 3.95 2.06
N TYR A 92 -5.07 3.35 1.16
CA TYR A 92 -4.11 2.30 1.46
C TYR A 92 -2.77 2.98 1.72
N TYR A 93 -2.37 3.15 2.98
CA TYR A 93 -1.14 3.90 3.32
C TYR A 93 0.10 3.22 2.78
N SER A 94 0.19 1.89 2.85
CA SER A 94 1.20 1.10 2.16
C SER A 94 0.71 -0.32 1.88
N LEU A 95 0.89 -0.76 0.64
CA LEU A 95 0.64 -2.15 0.24
C LEU A 95 1.85 -3.07 0.48
N GLY A 96 2.94 -2.56 1.06
CA GLY A 96 4.16 -3.35 1.27
C GLY A 96 4.87 -3.72 -0.03
N ASN A 97 5.56 -4.86 -0.03
CA ASN A 97 6.32 -5.35 -1.17
C ASN A 97 5.50 -6.36 -2.01
N PHE A 98 5.58 -6.25 -3.33
CA PHE A 98 5.07 -7.28 -4.24
C PHE A 98 6.09 -8.39 -4.44
N VAL A 99 7.34 -8.01 -4.68
CA VAL A 99 8.49 -8.92 -4.80
C VAL A 99 9.59 -8.36 -3.93
N ASN A 100 10.13 -9.15 -3.00
CA ASN A 100 11.16 -8.68 -2.10
C ASN A 100 12.21 -9.75 -1.82
N TRP A 101 13.45 -9.31 -1.71
CA TRP A 101 14.55 -9.99 -1.08
C TRP A 101 15.26 -9.02 -0.14
N THR A 102 15.68 -9.49 1.02
CA THR A 102 16.44 -8.67 1.98
C THR A 102 17.65 -9.42 2.53
N SER A 103 18.74 -8.69 2.73
CA SER A 103 19.91 -9.17 3.47
C SER A 103 19.93 -8.68 4.93
N GLY A 104 18.85 -8.01 5.38
CA GLY A 104 18.69 -7.59 6.75
C GLY A 104 18.54 -8.78 7.70
N THR A 105 18.82 -8.57 8.98
CA THR A 105 18.64 -9.56 10.04
C THR A 105 18.06 -8.91 11.28
N GLY A 106 17.32 -9.67 12.09
CA GLY A 106 16.74 -9.23 13.35
C GLY A 106 15.22 -9.14 13.34
N GLU A 107 14.67 -8.84 14.49
CA GLU A 107 13.23 -8.72 14.70
C GLU A 107 12.56 -7.74 13.73
N GLY A 108 11.45 -8.17 13.15
CA GLY A 108 10.64 -7.38 12.22
C GLY A 108 11.16 -7.32 10.78
N VAL A 109 12.28 -7.95 10.44
CA VAL A 109 12.74 -8.07 9.06
C VAL A 109 11.74 -8.85 8.22
N ALA A 110 11.08 -9.84 8.81
CA ALA A 110 10.05 -10.66 8.19
C ALA A 110 8.80 -9.87 7.78
N ASN A 111 8.51 -8.72 8.39
CA ASN A 111 7.40 -7.85 7.97
C ASN A 111 7.49 -7.45 6.50
N ARG A 112 8.71 -7.34 5.96
CA ARG A 112 8.97 -6.97 4.56
C ARG A 112 8.57 -8.04 3.56
N MET A 113 8.30 -9.27 4.04
CA MET A 113 7.88 -10.38 3.19
C MET A 113 6.37 -10.39 2.96
N VAL A 114 5.62 -9.61 3.74
CA VAL A 114 4.17 -9.46 3.61
C VAL A 114 3.84 -8.21 2.80
N GLY A 115 3.04 -8.38 1.78
CA GLY A 115 2.47 -7.32 0.96
C GLY A 115 0.97 -7.53 0.76
N GLY A 116 0.33 -6.62 0.02
CA GLY A 116 -1.08 -6.68 -0.31
C GLY A 116 -1.38 -6.29 -1.75
N MET A 117 -2.41 -6.90 -2.29
CA MET A 117 -3.04 -6.45 -3.53
C MET A 117 -4.39 -5.83 -3.17
N ALA A 118 -4.53 -4.53 -3.41
CA ALA A 118 -5.80 -3.84 -3.21
C ALA A 118 -6.86 -4.39 -4.16
N GLU A 119 -8.06 -4.67 -3.63
CA GLU A 119 -9.24 -5.00 -4.40
C GLU A 119 -10.28 -3.90 -4.15
N VAL A 120 -10.66 -3.18 -5.19
CA VAL A 120 -11.60 -2.06 -5.09
C VAL A 120 -12.62 -2.18 -6.21
N THR A 121 -13.90 -2.23 -5.85
CA THR A 121 -15.01 -2.20 -6.81
C THR A 121 -15.54 -0.78 -6.93
N ILE A 122 -15.40 -0.22 -8.10
CA ILE A 122 -15.89 1.13 -8.43
C ILE A 122 -17.18 0.97 -9.24
N MET A 123 -18.23 1.70 -8.89
CA MET A 123 -19.50 1.67 -9.60
C MET A 123 -20.07 3.06 -9.81
N LYS A 124 -20.91 3.20 -10.82
CA LYS A 124 -21.69 4.40 -11.06
C LYS A 124 -23.08 4.22 -10.47
N ASN A 125 -23.48 5.08 -9.55
CA ASN A 125 -24.78 5.03 -8.90
C ASN A 125 -25.92 5.56 -9.80
N ASP A 126 -27.16 5.46 -9.34
CA ASP A 126 -28.35 5.88 -10.08
C ASP A 126 -28.39 7.40 -10.38
N HIS A 127 -27.60 8.19 -9.66
CA HIS A 127 -27.45 9.63 -9.87
C HIS A 127 -26.36 9.99 -10.87
N GLY A 128 -25.59 8.98 -11.31
CA GLY A 128 -24.50 9.13 -12.27
C GLY A 128 -23.18 9.49 -11.62
N GLU A 129 -23.08 9.43 -10.29
CA GLU A 129 -21.87 9.65 -9.51
C GLU A 129 -21.07 8.34 -9.41
N VAL A 130 -19.75 8.43 -9.38
CA VAL A 130 -18.86 7.27 -9.25
C VAL A 130 -18.43 7.13 -7.79
N GLU A 131 -18.57 5.92 -7.26
CA GLU A 131 -18.28 5.64 -5.86
C GLU A 131 -17.59 4.29 -5.68
N ILE A 132 -16.91 4.09 -4.56
CA ILE A 132 -16.38 2.79 -4.14
C ILE A 132 -17.51 2.00 -3.51
N ALA A 133 -17.92 0.92 -4.20
CA ALA A 133 -19.00 0.04 -3.75
C ALA A 133 -18.53 -1.06 -2.79
N ASP A 134 -17.26 -1.46 -2.94
CA ASP A 134 -16.63 -2.49 -2.11
C ASP A 134 -15.12 -2.35 -2.15
N TYR A 135 -14.44 -2.76 -1.07
CA TYR A 135 -12.99 -2.72 -1.00
C TYR A 135 -12.44 -3.77 -0.02
N GLY A 136 -11.23 -4.19 -0.29
CA GLY A 136 -10.49 -5.15 0.53
C GLY A 136 -9.05 -5.23 0.10
N VAL A 137 -8.33 -6.21 0.64
CA VAL A 137 -6.95 -6.47 0.30
C VAL A 137 -6.65 -7.96 0.33
N LYS A 138 -5.99 -8.49 -0.71
CA LYS A 138 -5.45 -9.86 -0.71
C LYS A 138 -4.01 -9.86 -0.23
N PRO A 139 -3.70 -10.48 0.92
CA PRO A 139 -2.34 -10.63 1.39
C PRO A 139 -1.50 -11.46 0.44
N MET A 140 -0.27 -11.00 0.22
CA MET A 140 0.73 -11.66 -0.60
C MET A 140 2.02 -11.88 0.20
N ILE A 141 2.69 -13.00 -0.06
CA ILE A 141 3.93 -13.36 0.61
C ILE A 141 5.05 -13.47 -0.42
N SER A 142 6.13 -12.73 -0.20
CA SER A 142 7.38 -12.91 -0.93
C SER A 142 8.10 -14.14 -0.40
N HIS A 143 8.17 -15.20 -1.20
CA HIS A 143 8.94 -16.42 -0.88
C HIS A 143 10.31 -16.35 -1.54
N VAL A 144 11.35 -16.50 -0.74
CA VAL A 144 12.74 -16.51 -1.19
C VAL A 144 13.30 -17.91 -1.02
N ALA A 145 13.51 -18.60 -2.14
CA ALA A 145 14.11 -19.94 -2.14
C ALA A 145 15.64 -19.90 -2.19
N SER A 146 16.24 -18.88 -2.81
CA SER A 146 17.70 -18.78 -2.99
C SER A 146 18.10 -17.35 -3.39
N GLY A 147 18.31 -16.48 -2.41
CA GLY A 147 18.76 -15.11 -2.64
C GLY A 147 17.89 -14.32 -3.63
N PRO A 148 18.40 -13.24 -4.25
CA PRO A 148 17.61 -12.35 -5.09
C PRO A 148 17.12 -12.98 -6.40
N GLU A 149 17.70 -14.11 -6.83
CA GLU A 149 17.33 -14.80 -8.07
C GLU A 149 16.17 -15.79 -7.88
N GLY A 150 15.86 -16.15 -6.63
CA GLY A 150 14.86 -17.17 -6.28
C GLY A 150 13.65 -16.61 -5.56
N VAL A 151 13.13 -15.44 -5.98
CA VAL A 151 11.97 -14.81 -5.34
C VAL A 151 10.70 -15.11 -6.13
N THR A 152 9.65 -15.55 -5.42
CA THR A 152 8.31 -15.81 -5.97
C THR A 152 7.26 -15.22 -5.03
N THR A 153 6.16 -14.68 -5.57
CA THR A 153 5.06 -14.17 -4.76
C THR A 153 3.89 -15.15 -4.77
N TYR A 154 3.34 -15.41 -3.61
CA TYR A 154 2.15 -16.24 -3.40
C TYR A 154 1.06 -15.42 -2.73
N PHE A 155 -0.22 -15.73 -2.95
CA PHE A 155 -1.26 -15.29 -2.04
C PHE A 155 -1.13 -16.04 -0.71
N LEU A 156 -1.44 -15.38 0.41
CA LEU A 156 -1.35 -16.01 1.74
C LEU A 156 -2.27 -17.23 1.87
N GLU A 157 -3.41 -17.24 1.19
CA GLU A 157 -4.33 -18.38 1.15
C GLU A 157 -3.69 -19.63 0.55
N ASP A 158 -2.82 -19.45 -0.48
CA ASP A 158 -2.10 -20.51 -1.19
C ASP A 158 -0.70 -20.76 -0.62
N TYR A 159 -0.32 -20.17 0.52
CA TYR A 159 1.00 -20.24 1.12
C TYR A 159 0.99 -21.15 2.35
N PRO A 160 1.30 -22.48 2.21
CA PRO A 160 1.27 -23.42 3.31
C PRO A 160 2.47 -23.23 4.26
N GLU A 161 2.39 -23.81 5.46
CA GLU A 161 3.46 -23.73 6.47
C GLU A 161 4.79 -24.31 5.98
N GLU A 162 4.73 -25.36 5.19
CA GLU A 162 5.94 -26.00 4.63
C GLU A 162 6.74 -25.03 3.76
N LEU A 163 6.07 -24.20 2.96
CA LEU A 163 6.74 -23.13 2.19
C LEU A 163 7.27 -22.02 3.10
N ALA A 164 6.59 -21.71 4.19
CA ALA A 164 7.06 -20.70 5.13
C ALA A 164 8.36 -21.16 5.83
N GLU A 165 8.44 -22.45 6.22
CA GLU A 165 9.64 -23.05 6.81
C GLU A 165 10.84 -23.08 5.83
N GLU A 166 10.59 -23.21 4.52
CA GLU A 166 11.60 -23.21 3.46
C GLU A 166 12.03 -21.81 3.01
N ASN A 167 11.32 -20.74 3.44
CA ASN A 167 11.66 -19.38 3.06
C ASN A 167 13.00 -18.96 3.69
N GLU A 168 13.93 -18.45 2.86
CA GLU A 168 15.25 -17.97 3.31
C GLU A 168 15.17 -16.96 4.45
N ILE A 169 14.07 -16.19 4.55
CA ILE A 169 13.85 -15.20 5.59
C ILE A 169 13.92 -15.80 7.01
N VAL A 170 13.59 -17.08 7.20
CA VAL A 170 13.67 -17.79 8.49
C VAL A 170 15.09 -17.74 9.06
N SER A 171 16.12 -17.70 8.21
CA SER A 171 17.51 -17.56 8.64
C SER A 171 17.84 -16.15 9.16
N GLN A 172 17.04 -15.15 8.79
CA GLN A 172 17.23 -13.73 9.11
C GLN A 172 16.33 -13.32 10.27
N ASP A 173 15.10 -13.88 10.32
CA ASP A 173 14.08 -13.66 11.34
C ASP A 173 13.38 -15.00 11.65
N PRO A 174 13.83 -15.73 12.69
CA PRO A 174 13.31 -17.06 13.03
C PRO A 174 11.84 -17.09 13.46
N GLU A 175 11.20 -15.95 13.71
CA GLU A 175 9.78 -15.87 14.04
C GLU A 175 8.89 -15.99 12.81
N PHE A 176 9.45 -15.87 11.61
CA PHE A 176 8.67 -15.98 10.36
C PHE A 176 8.01 -17.36 10.26
N SER A 177 6.72 -17.36 9.99
CA SER A 177 5.85 -18.50 9.78
C SER A 177 4.60 -18.05 9.04
N ARG A 178 3.77 -18.97 8.57
CA ARG A 178 2.46 -18.60 8.03
C ARG A 178 1.60 -17.92 9.10
N GLU A 179 1.64 -18.40 10.35
CA GLU A 179 0.94 -17.79 11.47
C GLU A 179 1.42 -16.34 11.73
N TYR A 180 2.72 -16.09 11.64
CA TYR A 180 3.28 -14.74 11.71
C TYR A 180 2.65 -13.82 10.66
N CYS A 181 2.56 -14.26 9.40
CA CYS A 181 1.96 -13.48 8.32
C CYS A 181 0.47 -13.18 8.58
N VAL A 182 -0.30 -14.18 9.05
CA VAL A 182 -1.70 -14.02 9.44
C VAL A 182 -1.85 -12.99 10.56
N ASN A 183 -1.08 -13.12 11.63
CA ASN A 183 -1.12 -12.22 12.77
C ASN A 183 -0.75 -10.78 12.38
N LEU A 184 0.21 -10.60 11.48
CA LEU A 184 0.56 -9.28 10.96
C LEU A 184 -0.60 -8.67 10.16
N CYS A 185 -1.22 -9.42 9.25
CA CYS A 185 -2.40 -8.95 8.51
C CYS A 185 -3.57 -8.62 9.43
N ASP A 186 -3.86 -9.46 10.41
CA ASP A 186 -4.91 -9.22 11.42
C ASP A 186 -4.64 -7.94 12.22
N SER A 187 -3.39 -7.70 12.60
CA SER A 187 -3.02 -6.53 13.40
C SER A 187 -3.11 -5.21 12.63
N ILE A 188 -2.87 -5.22 11.32
CA ILE A 188 -2.81 -4.01 10.49
C ILE A 188 -4.11 -3.76 9.75
N TRP A 189 -4.74 -4.80 9.18
CA TRP A 189 -5.90 -4.68 8.31
C TRP A 189 -7.21 -5.19 8.94
N GLY A 190 -7.14 -5.83 10.13
CA GLY A 190 -8.32 -6.39 10.78
C GLY A 190 -9.01 -7.44 9.91
N ASP A 191 -10.29 -7.20 9.59
CA ASP A 191 -11.09 -8.13 8.77
C ASP A 191 -11.06 -7.80 7.26
N LEU A 192 -10.43 -6.71 6.84
CA LEU A 192 -10.42 -6.25 5.44
C LEU A 192 -9.74 -7.20 4.45
N TRP A 193 -8.97 -8.17 4.93
CA TRP A 193 -8.30 -9.19 4.11
C TRP A 193 -8.98 -10.55 4.15
N LYS A 194 -10.03 -10.71 4.96
CA LYS A 194 -10.80 -11.95 5.09
C LYS A 194 -11.94 -11.89 4.08
N ALA A 195 -11.86 -12.70 3.03
CA ALA A 195 -12.97 -12.82 2.08
C ALA A 195 -14.24 -13.26 2.80
N GLU A 196 -15.40 -12.66 2.46
CA GLU A 196 -16.71 -13.20 2.82
C GLU A 196 -17.01 -14.52 2.09
#